data_a7f0d43f0dcb5f0c2ac078f2f135dbf3
#
_entry.id   a7f0d43f0dcb5f0c2ac078f2f135dbf3
#
_cell.length_a   1.000
_cell.length_b   1.000
_cell.length_c   1.000
_cell.angle_alpha   90.00
_cell.angle_beta   90.00
_cell.angle_gamma   90.00
#
_symmetry.space_group_name_H-M   'P 1'
#
loop_
_entity.id
_entity.type
_entity.pdbx_description
1 polymer ?
#
loop_
_entity_poly.entity_id
_entity_poly.type
_entity_poly.pdbx_seq_one_letter_code
_entity_poly.pdbx_strand_id
1 'polypeptide(L)'
;MTIKERMDKALEMAGQTKGAEISQGALKSTPVLFNKFFPGQKAVVITDHFVWTAAGEAVYNIMNAAGVPCEKFIIPDKSFHAEWKYVEMIEDVLKQTGAIAIAVGSGVINDVCKLASHRLGQRYICIASAASADGYSASGSAIVKDG
;
A
#
# COMPACT_ATOMS: atom_id res chain seq x y z
N MET A 1 -8.26 -26.75 1.37
CA MET A 1 -8.51 -25.34 1.05
C MET A 1 -7.19 -24.60 0.82
N THR A 2 -7.06 -23.98 -0.34
CA THR A 2 -5.85 -23.25 -0.70
C THR A 2 -5.77 -21.93 0.07
N ILE A 3 -4.60 -21.29 0.05
CA ILE A 3 -4.43 -19.97 0.65
C ILE A 3 -5.34 -18.95 -0.05
N LYS A 4 -5.46 -19.04 -1.37
CA LYS A 4 -6.34 -18.15 -2.13
C LYS A 4 -7.80 -18.32 -1.72
N GLU A 5 -8.27 -19.56 -1.60
CA GLU A 5 -9.65 -19.84 -1.17
C GLU A 5 -9.92 -19.30 0.24
N ARG A 6 -8.96 -19.45 1.14
CA ARG A 6 -9.07 -18.90 2.49
C ARG A 6 -9.14 -17.39 2.48
N MET A 7 -8.34 -16.77 1.63
CA MET A 7 -8.32 -15.33 1.50
C MET A 7 -9.64 -14.80 0.92
N ASP A 8 -10.13 -15.45 -0.13
CA ASP A 8 -11.40 -15.07 -0.74
C ASP A 8 -12.55 -15.15 0.26
N LYS A 9 -12.57 -16.21 1.07
CA LYS A 9 -13.57 -16.37 2.10
C LYS A 9 -13.46 -15.31 3.18
N ALA A 10 -12.23 -14.96 3.59
CA ALA A 10 -11.99 -13.90 4.55
C ALA A 10 -12.45 -12.53 4.00
N LEU A 11 -12.24 -12.29 2.72
CA LEU A 11 -12.68 -11.05 2.06
C LEU A 11 -14.20 -10.91 2.04
N GLU A 12 -14.91 -12.01 1.84
CA GLU A 12 -16.37 -11.99 1.89
C GLU A 12 -16.88 -11.58 3.26
N MET A 13 -16.14 -11.90 4.31
CA MET A 13 -16.51 -11.60 5.70
C MET A 13 -15.99 -10.25 6.16
N ALA A 14 -15.02 -9.67 5.47
CA ALA A 14 -14.37 -8.42 5.88
C ALA A 14 -14.92 -7.25 5.08
N GLY A 15 -15.88 -6.53 5.63
CA GLY A 15 -16.56 -5.44 4.91
C GLY A 15 -15.65 -4.29 4.48
N GLN A 16 -14.46 -4.14 5.08
CA GLN A 16 -13.54 -3.05 4.78
C GLN A 16 -12.45 -3.40 3.77
N THR A 17 -12.25 -4.68 3.48
CA THR A 17 -11.24 -5.11 2.52
C THR A 17 -11.91 -5.49 1.21
N LYS A 18 -11.55 -4.80 0.13
CA LYS A 18 -12.20 -4.97 -1.17
C LYS A 18 -11.51 -5.95 -2.11
N GLY A 19 -10.23 -6.20 -1.91
CA GLY A 19 -9.50 -7.16 -2.71
C GLY A 19 -8.17 -7.49 -2.07
N ALA A 20 -7.68 -8.69 -2.30
CA ALA A 20 -6.38 -9.10 -1.82
C ALA A 20 -5.77 -10.13 -2.75
N GLU A 21 -4.44 -10.10 -2.86
CA GLU A 21 -3.69 -11.11 -3.57
C GLU A 21 -2.51 -11.54 -2.72
N ILE A 22 -2.35 -12.84 -2.57
CA ILE A 22 -1.20 -13.45 -1.89
C ILE A 22 -0.60 -14.45 -2.84
N SER A 23 0.60 -14.14 -3.34
CA SER A 23 1.33 -15.05 -4.21
C SER A 23 2.77 -14.59 -4.34
N GLN A 24 3.62 -15.47 -4.82
CA GLN A 24 4.97 -15.09 -5.17
C GLN A 24 4.89 -14.14 -6.37
N GLY A 25 5.50 -12.97 -6.24
CA GLY A 25 5.41 -11.96 -7.29
C GLY A 25 4.18 -11.08 -7.20
N ALA A 26 3.48 -11.06 -6.05
CA ALA A 26 2.29 -10.23 -5.86
C ALA A 26 2.53 -8.74 -6.14
N LEU A 27 3.77 -8.26 -5.96
CA LEU A 27 4.11 -6.87 -6.26
C LEU A 27 3.88 -6.55 -7.74
N LYS A 28 4.09 -7.51 -8.62
CA LYS A 28 3.89 -7.32 -10.08
C LYS A 28 2.42 -7.15 -10.44
N SER A 29 1.52 -7.62 -9.60
CA SER A 29 0.08 -7.50 -9.81
C SER A 29 -0.49 -6.17 -9.32
N THR A 30 0.32 -5.35 -8.67
CA THR A 30 -0.13 -4.07 -8.09
C THR A 30 -0.82 -3.17 -9.11
N PRO A 31 -0.30 -2.97 -10.34
CA PRO A 31 -0.99 -2.12 -11.32
C PRO A 31 -2.37 -2.65 -11.71
N VAL A 32 -2.51 -3.97 -11.84
CA VAL A 32 -3.80 -4.59 -12.17
C VAL A 32 -4.80 -4.36 -11.04
N LEU A 33 -4.38 -4.59 -9.81
CA LEU A 33 -5.21 -4.38 -8.63
C LEU A 33 -5.59 -2.89 -8.51
N PHE A 34 -4.63 -2.00 -8.69
CA PHE A 34 -4.87 -0.56 -8.63
C PHE A 34 -5.90 -0.12 -9.67
N ASN A 35 -5.73 -0.52 -10.92
CA ASN A 35 -6.64 -0.15 -11.99
C ASN A 35 -8.05 -0.72 -11.79
N LYS A 36 -8.16 -1.87 -11.14
CA LYS A 36 -9.45 -2.46 -10.82
C LYS A 36 -10.25 -1.61 -9.85
N PHE A 37 -9.61 -1.08 -8.82
CA PHE A 37 -10.27 -0.34 -7.74
C PHE A 37 -10.17 1.17 -7.89
N PHE A 38 -9.20 1.68 -8.62
CA PHE A 38 -8.94 3.10 -8.79
C PHE A 38 -8.69 3.45 -10.26
N PRO A 39 -9.65 3.13 -11.15
CA PRO A 39 -9.42 3.34 -12.59
C PRO A 39 -9.18 4.82 -12.90
N GLY A 40 -8.15 5.08 -13.70
CA GLY A 40 -7.82 6.42 -14.14
C GLY A 40 -7.22 7.34 -13.09
N GLN A 41 -6.92 6.81 -11.89
CA GLN A 41 -6.36 7.61 -10.82
C GLN A 41 -4.84 7.46 -10.75
N LYS A 42 -4.23 8.37 -10.03
CA LYS A 42 -2.80 8.45 -9.79
C LYS A 42 -2.47 7.81 -8.46
N ALA A 43 -1.31 7.22 -8.35
CA ALA A 43 -0.84 6.58 -7.13
C ALA A 43 0.33 7.33 -6.51
N VAL A 44 0.52 7.17 -5.20
CA VAL A 44 1.74 7.57 -4.52
C VAL A 44 2.19 6.46 -3.58
N VAL A 45 3.40 5.99 -3.78
CA VAL A 45 4.02 5.00 -2.88
C VAL A 45 4.48 5.74 -1.63
N ILE A 46 4.01 5.29 -0.47
CA ILE A 46 4.38 5.84 0.83
C ILE A 46 5.12 4.76 1.60
N THR A 47 6.35 5.07 2.01
CA THR A 47 7.24 4.10 2.62
C THR A 47 8.31 4.81 3.45
N ASP A 48 9.18 4.05 4.11
CA ASP A 48 10.37 4.58 4.77
C ASP A 48 11.62 4.23 3.96
N HIS A 49 12.76 4.76 4.38
CA HIS A 49 14.02 4.56 3.68
C HIS A 49 14.43 3.10 3.53
N PHE A 50 14.21 2.32 4.58
CA PHE A 50 14.59 0.92 4.58
C PHE A 50 13.74 0.13 3.58
N VAL A 51 12.42 0.30 3.64
CA VAL A 51 11.50 -0.44 2.79
C VAL A 51 11.55 0.07 1.36
N TRP A 52 11.87 1.34 1.15
CA TRP A 52 12.06 1.87 -0.21
C TRP A 52 13.07 1.03 -0.98
N THR A 53 14.23 0.78 -0.38
CA THR A 53 15.27 -0.03 -1.00
C THR A 53 14.82 -1.49 -1.16
N ALA A 54 14.10 -2.02 -0.20
CA ALA A 54 13.70 -3.42 -0.21
C ALA A 54 12.52 -3.72 -1.14
N ALA A 55 11.56 -2.82 -1.24
CA ALA A 55 10.33 -3.08 -1.99
C ALA A 55 9.67 -1.85 -2.60
N GLY A 56 9.73 -0.69 -1.95
CA GLY A 56 9.02 0.50 -2.41
C GLY A 56 9.43 0.95 -3.81
N GLU A 57 10.71 0.93 -4.11
CA GLU A 57 11.22 1.30 -5.43
C GLU A 57 10.68 0.36 -6.51
N ALA A 58 10.61 -0.94 -6.21
CA ALA A 58 10.07 -1.91 -7.14
C ALA A 58 8.61 -1.63 -7.47
N VAL A 59 7.80 -1.32 -6.46
CA VAL A 59 6.39 -0.97 -6.67
C VAL A 59 6.27 0.30 -7.51
N TYR A 60 7.05 1.33 -7.19
CA TYR A 60 7.08 2.57 -7.92
C TYR A 60 7.40 2.34 -9.40
N ASN A 61 8.44 1.57 -9.67
CA ASN A 61 8.85 1.28 -11.04
C ASN A 61 7.82 0.43 -11.80
N ILE A 62 7.24 -0.57 -11.14
CA ILE A 62 6.23 -1.43 -11.74
C ILE A 62 4.99 -0.62 -12.13
N MET A 63 4.54 0.29 -11.27
CA MET A 63 3.38 1.13 -11.54
C MET A 63 3.62 2.03 -12.76
N ASN A 64 4.75 2.74 -12.78
CA ASN A 64 5.07 3.63 -13.89
C ASN A 64 5.29 2.86 -15.20
N ALA A 65 5.92 1.69 -15.14
CA ALA A 65 6.11 0.84 -16.33
C ALA A 65 4.78 0.36 -16.90
N ALA A 66 3.76 0.21 -16.06
CA ALA A 66 2.42 -0.20 -16.50
C ALA A 66 1.56 0.98 -16.97
N GLY A 67 2.12 2.19 -17.00
CA GLY A 67 1.38 3.37 -17.43
C GLY A 67 0.47 3.99 -16.38
N VAL A 68 0.60 3.57 -15.12
CA VAL A 68 -0.14 4.18 -14.01
C VAL A 68 0.73 5.28 -13.41
N PRO A 69 0.33 6.55 -13.49
CA PRO A 69 1.12 7.62 -12.89
C PRO A 69 1.35 7.36 -11.41
N CYS A 70 2.60 7.28 -10.99
CA CYS A 70 2.94 6.96 -9.62
C CYS A 70 4.05 7.87 -9.13
N GLU A 71 3.79 8.54 -8.01
CA GLU A 71 4.77 9.32 -7.29
C GLU A 71 5.27 8.54 -6.10
N LYS A 72 6.23 9.10 -5.38
CA LYS A 72 6.78 8.48 -4.18
C LYS A 72 6.88 9.50 -3.06
N PHE A 73 6.67 9.05 -1.85
CA PHE A 73 6.92 9.81 -0.64
C PHE A 73 7.62 8.90 0.35
N ILE A 74 8.86 9.23 0.66
CA ILE A 74 9.68 8.47 1.61
C ILE A 74 9.70 9.27 2.90
N ILE A 75 9.24 8.67 4.00
CA ILE A 75 9.23 9.35 5.30
C ILE A 75 10.67 9.70 5.66
N PRO A 76 10.94 11.00 5.96
CA PRO A 76 12.32 11.46 6.10
C PRO A 76 13.03 10.94 7.34
N ASP A 77 12.29 10.60 8.39
CA ASP A 77 12.89 10.13 9.64
C ASP A 77 13.30 8.67 9.52
N LYS A 78 14.52 8.34 9.93
CA LYS A 78 15.03 6.98 9.87
C LYS A 78 14.32 6.05 10.86
N SER A 79 13.90 6.60 11.98
CA SER A 79 13.13 5.87 12.99
C SER A 79 11.87 6.66 13.26
N PHE A 80 10.72 6.03 13.11
CA PHE A 80 9.47 6.71 13.38
C PHE A 80 8.45 5.73 13.95
N HIS A 81 7.48 6.28 14.64
CA HIS A 81 6.39 5.54 15.23
C HIS A 81 5.06 6.06 14.70
N ALA A 82 3.96 5.40 15.04
CA ALA A 82 2.64 5.87 14.65
C ALA A 82 2.30 7.14 15.43
N GLU A 83 2.69 8.30 14.92
CA GLU A 83 2.45 9.60 15.51
C GLU A 83 1.61 10.47 14.60
N TRP A 84 0.87 11.39 15.21
CA TRP A 84 -0.04 12.26 14.48
C TRP A 84 0.65 13.11 13.41
N LYS A 85 1.87 13.55 13.67
CA LYS A 85 2.61 14.36 12.68
C LYS A 85 2.79 13.66 11.34
N TYR A 86 2.93 12.33 11.36
CA TYR A 86 3.05 11.56 10.12
C TYR A 86 1.72 11.41 9.40
N VAL A 87 0.63 11.31 10.13
CA VAL A 87 -0.71 11.32 9.55
C VAL A 87 -0.94 12.63 8.80
N GLU A 88 -0.64 13.76 9.41
CA GLU A 88 -0.79 15.08 8.77
C GLU A 88 0.12 15.21 7.56
N MET A 89 1.35 14.74 7.66
CA MET A 89 2.32 14.75 6.57
C MET A 89 1.80 13.99 5.35
N ILE A 90 1.25 12.81 5.58
CA ILE A 90 0.69 11.98 4.50
C ILE A 90 -0.60 12.59 3.94
N GLU A 91 -1.46 13.15 4.80
CA GLU A 91 -2.64 13.88 4.32
C GLU A 91 -2.24 15.00 3.36
N ASP A 92 -1.20 15.76 3.70
CA ASP A 92 -0.73 16.84 2.85
C ASP A 92 -0.25 16.32 1.50
N VAL A 93 0.49 15.22 1.50
CA VAL A 93 0.94 14.58 0.26
C VAL A 93 -0.26 14.16 -0.60
N LEU A 94 -1.25 13.53 0.00
CA LEU A 94 -2.43 13.07 -0.72
C LEU A 94 -3.25 14.23 -1.28
N LYS A 95 -3.38 15.31 -0.54
CA LYS A 95 -4.08 16.51 -1.01
C LYS A 95 -3.36 17.20 -2.15
N GLN A 96 -2.03 17.32 -2.03
CA GLN A 96 -1.23 18.02 -3.05
C GLN A 96 -1.15 17.23 -4.35
N THR A 97 -1.08 15.91 -4.28
CA THR A 97 -0.92 15.07 -5.46
C THR A 97 -2.25 14.64 -6.06
N GLY A 98 -3.32 14.62 -5.28
CA GLY A 98 -4.58 14.02 -5.69
C GLY A 98 -4.48 12.51 -5.89
N ALA A 99 -3.46 11.88 -5.33
CA ALA A 99 -3.16 10.48 -5.56
C ALA A 99 -3.77 9.56 -4.50
N ILE A 100 -3.85 8.29 -4.85
CA ILE A 100 -4.25 7.23 -3.93
C ILE A 100 -3.00 6.63 -3.30
N ALA A 101 -3.01 6.46 -2.00
CA ALA A 101 -1.86 5.93 -1.27
C ALA A 101 -1.65 4.44 -1.53
N ILE A 102 -0.41 4.07 -1.78
CA ILE A 102 0.05 2.69 -1.74
C ILE A 102 1.04 2.61 -0.59
N ALA A 103 0.58 2.09 0.54
CA ALA A 103 1.41 1.94 1.73
C ALA A 103 2.28 0.70 1.56
N VAL A 104 3.60 0.88 1.51
CA VAL A 104 4.54 -0.23 1.38
C VAL A 104 5.40 -0.27 2.63
N GLY A 105 5.26 -1.31 3.44
CA GLY A 105 6.09 -1.45 4.61
C GLY A 105 5.44 -2.12 5.80
N SER A 106 5.86 -1.68 6.99
CA SER A 106 5.46 -2.22 8.28
C SER A 106 4.05 -1.80 8.70
N GLY A 107 3.63 -2.32 9.86
CA GLY A 107 2.37 -1.92 10.47
C GLY A 107 2.27 -0.43 10.73
N VAL A 108 3.38 0.25 11.06
CA VAL A 108 3.38 1.70 11.30
C VAL A 108 3.03 2.45 10.01
N ILE A 109 3.66 2.10 8.90
CA ILE A 109 3.34 2.69 7.59
C ILE A 109 1.87 2.47 7.26
N ASN A 110 1.39 1.24 7.43
CA ASN A 110 0.01 0.93 7.15
C ASN A 110 -0.94 1.74 8.04
N ASP A 111 -0.67 1.84 9.32
CA ASP A 111 -1.53 2.54 10.27
C ASP A 111 -1.65 4.03 9.95
N VAL A 112 -0.53 4.70 9.67
CA VAL A 112 -0.58 6.14 9.36
C VAL A 112 -1.23 6.41 8.01
N CYS A 113 -1.00 5.56 7.01
CA CYS A 113 -1.66 5.69 5.71
C CYS A 113 -3.15 5.42 5.79
N LYS A 114 -3.53 4.42 6.58
CA LYS A 114 -4.94 4.09 6.81
C LYS A 114 -5.69 5.28 7.39
N LEU A 115 -5.13 5.87 8.44
CA LEU A 115 -5.79 6.99 9.11
C LEU A 115 -5.84 8.23 8.21
N ALA A 116 -4.74 8.56 7.53
CA ALA A 116 -4.70 9.71 6.63
C ALA A 116 -5.71 9.56 5.50
N SER A 117 -5.77 8.39 4.88
CA SER A 117 -6.72 8.11 3.80
C SER A 117 -8.16 8.16 4.30
N HIS A 118 -8.42 7.58 5.47
CA HIS A 118 -9.76 7.59 6.08
C HIS A 118 -10.24 9.02 6.32
N ARG A 119 -9.39 9.89 6.84
CA ARG A 119 -9.73 11.28 7.11
C ARG A 119 -10.08 12.06 5.84
N LEU A 120 -9.55 11.63 4.70
CA LEU A 120 -9.85 12.22 3.39
C LEU A 120 -11.00 11.51 2.66
N GLY A 121 -11.60 10.51 3.30
CA GLY A 121 -12.67 9.74 2.69
C GLY A 121 -12.21 8.85 1.55
N GLN A 122 -10.95 8.43 1.54
CA GLN A 122 -10.35 7.63 0.47
C GLN A 122 -10.03 6.22 0.92
N ARG A 123 -10.08 5.29 -0.03
CA ARG A 123 -9.48 3.98 0.14
C ARG A 123 -8.00 4.03 -0.19
N TYR A 124 -7.27 3.01 0.14
CA TYR A 124 -5.85 2.92 -0.14
C TYR A 124 -5.43 1.45 -0.35
N ILE A 125 -4.22 1.26 -0.88
CA ILE A 125 -3.64 -0.07 -1.02
C ILE A 125 -2.54 -0.24 0.03
N CYS A 126 -2.54 -1.39 0.68
CA CYS A 126 -1.49 -1.77 1.62
C CYS A 126 -0.71 -2.95 1.04
N ILE A 127 0.60 -2.81 0.97
CA ILE A 127 1.49 -3.89 0.55
C ILE A 127 2.41 -4.23 1.72
N ALA A 128 2.27 -5.45 2.24
CA ALA A 128 3.17 -5.98 3.25
C ALA A 128 4.36 -6.60 2.52
N SER A 129 5.56 -6.08 2.80
CA SER A 129 6.78 -6.58 2.18
C SER A 129 7.49 -7.57 3.08
N ALA A 130 8.34 -8.41 2.48
CA ALA A 130 9.16 -9.34 3.23
C ALA A 130 10.10 -8.62 4.21
N ALA A 131 10.48 -7.38 3.90
CA ALA A 131 11.37 -6.60 4.76
C ALA A 131 10.68 -6.05 5.99
N SER A 132 9.34 -5.99 6.00
CA SER A 132 8.56 -5.34 7.05
C SER A 132 7.98 -6.31 8.07
N ALA A 133 7.99 -7.61 7.82
CA ALA A 133 7.31 -8.55 8.67
C ALA A 133 8.07 -9.87 8.78
N ASP A 134 8.21 -10.33 10.02
CA ASP A 134 8.83 -11.63 10.29
C ASP A 134 8.01 -12.75 9.68
N GLY A 135 8.68 -13.68 9.04
CA GLY A 135 8.03 -14.85 8.48
C GLY A 135 7.34 -14.64 7.14
N TYR A 136 7.31 -13.44 6.61
CA TYR A 136 6.83 -13.25 5.25
C TYR A 136 7.86 -13.75 4.26
N SER A 137 7.36 -14.41 3.22
CA SER A 137 8.21 -14.75 2.09
C SER A 137 8.50 -13.49 1.26
N ALA A 138 9.37 -13.63 0.27
CA ALA A 138 9.68 -12.53 -0.64
C ALA A 138 8.48 -12.08 -1.49
N SER A 139 7.36 -12.78 -1.42
CA SER A 139 6.19 -12.49 -2.25
C SER A 139 5.37 -11.29 -1.79
N GLY A 140 5.21 -11.13 -0.48
CA GLY A 140 4.34 -10.07 0.03
C GLY A 140 2.86 -10.28 -0.28
N SER A 141 2.06 -9.35 0.12
CA SER A 141 0.64 -9.32 -0.20
C SER A 141 0.16 -7.89 -0.43
N ALA A 142 -0.81 -7.75 -1.34
CA ALA A 142 -1.42 -6.46 -1.64
C ALA A 142 -2.90 -6.51 -1.26
N ILE A 143 -3.35 -5.53 -0.48
CA ILE A 143 -4.71 -5.48 0.05
C ILE A 143 -5.27 -4.07 -0.17
N VAL A 144 -6.47 -3.99 -0.74
CA VAL A 144 -7.18 -2.71 -0.85
C VAL A 144 -8.12 -2.60 0.35
N LYS A 145 -8.05 -1.48 1.05
CA LYS A 145 -8.85 -1.23 2.24
C LYS A 145 -9.66 0.06 2.12
N ASP A 146 -10.84 0.03 2.71
CA ASP A 146 -11.61 1.25 2.98
C ASP A 146 -11.10 1.84 4.29
N GLY A 147 -10.75 3.10 4.24
CA GLY A 147 -10.15 3.80 5.34
C GLY A 147 -11.00 3.97 6.60
#